data_68f3c89e7d09d3a45e2410268a0a2536
#
_entry.id   68f3c89e7d09d3a45e2410268a0a2536
#
_cell.length_a   1.000
_cell.length_b   1.000
_cell.length_c   1.000
_cell.angle_alpha   90.00
_cell.angle_beta   90.00
_cell.angle_gamma   90.00
#
_symmetry.space_group_name_H-M   'P 1'
#
loop_
_entity.id
_entity.type
_entity.pdbx_description
1 polymer ?
#
loop_
_entity_poly.entity_id
_entity_poly.type
_entity_poly.pdbx_seq_one_letter_code
_entity_poly.pdbx_strand_id
1 'polypeptide(L)'
;MNKIVLALSLITSCALAEIKWAPSYDAALVQAKKEKKNVMVMLSREGCPGCEYMEDVVFEEPAIEDTINKGFVPVHIDTQKDKIPAGLGYIGTPTFHFISAKGEKLKRHDGGANIPTFMGILNSIKK
;
A
#
# COMPACT_ATOMS: atom_id res chain seq x y z
N MET A 1 56.78 5.18 -8.36
CA MET A 1 55.62 4.25 -8.44
C MET A 1 54.45 4.86 -7.70
N ASN A 2 53.54 5.45 -8.42
CA ASN A 2 52.34 6.05 -7.83
C ASN A 2 51.26 4.99 -7.67
N LYS A 3 50.98 4.62 -6.43
CA LYS A 3 49.82 3.79 -6.13
C LYS A 3 48.61 4.69 -6.20
N ILE A 4 47.84 4.57 -7.27
CA ILE A 4 46.53 5.21 -7.36
C ILE A 4 45.59 4.39 -6.49
N VAL A 5 45.29 4.92 -5.30
CA VAL A 5 44.22 4.38 -4.45
C VAL A 5 42.90 4.88 -5.05
N LEU A 6 42.26 4.02 -5.81
CA LEU A 6 40.87 4.26 -6.20
C LEU A 6 40.02 4.12 -4.94
N ALA A 7 39.65 5.25 -4.35
CA ALA A 7 38.65 5.31 -3.33
C ALA A 7 37.30 5.00 -4.02
N LEU A 8 36.83 3.75 -3.89
CA LEU A 8 35.50 3.36 -4.32
C LEU A 8 34.51 4.02 -3.38
N SER A 9 34.01 5.17 -3.78
CA SER A 9 32.90 5.85 -3.09
C SER A 9 31.68 4.94 -3.18
N LEU A 10 31.40 4.18 -2.11
CA LEU A 10 30.11 3.53 -1.94
C LEU A 10 29.08 4.63 -1.75
N ILE A 11 28.43 5.02 -2.85
CA ILE A 11 27.23 5.83 -2.77
C ILE A 11 26.13 4.90 -2.26
N THR A 12 25.93 4.90 -0.95
CA THR A 12 24.77 4.25 -0.35
C THR A 12 23.56 5.08 -0.76
N SER A 13 22.94 4.69 -1.85
CA SER A 13 21.64 5.22 -2.25
C SER A 13 20.64 4.82 -1.18
N CYS A 14 20.26 5.73 -0.27
CA CYS A 14 19.08 5.59 0.55
C CYS A 14 17.89 5.63 -0.40
N ALA A 15 17.48 4.47 -0.89
CA ALA A 15 16.18 4.34 -1.55
C ALA A 15 15.11 4.62 -0.49
N LEU A 16 14.45 5.78 -0.58
CA LEU A 16 13.24 6.04 0.15
C LEU A 16 12.25 4.94 -0.23
N ALA A 17 11.79 4.17 0.77
CA ALA A 17 10.81 3.12 0.54
C ALA A 17 9.50 3.78 0.13
N GLU A 18 9.15 3.73 -1.15
CA GLU A 18 7.85 4.15 -1.64
C GLU A 18 6.87 2.98 -1.59
N ILE A 19 5.58 3.30 -1.45
CA ILE A 19 4.54 2.28 -1.56
C ILE A 19 4.52 1.74 -2.99
N LYS A 20 4.66 0.43 -3.13
CA LYS A 20 4.75 -0.26 -4.42
C LYS A 20 3.37 -0.71 -4.88
N TRP A 21 2.59 0.22 -5.42
CA TRP A 21 1.26 -0.04 -5.92
C TRP A 21 1.26 -1.03 -7.09
N ALA A 22 0.44 -2.08 -6.97
CA ALA A 22 0.22 -3.02 -8.09
C ALA A 22 -0.59 -2.34 -9.21
N PRO A 23 -0.41 -2.76 -10.47
CA PRO A 23 -1.10 -2.13 -11.60
C PRO A 23 -2.59 -2.42 -11.68
N SER A 24 -3.07 -3.51 -11.04
CA SER A 24 -4.47 -3.89 -11.02
C SER A 24 -4.78 -4.80 -9.83
N TYR A 25 -6.06 -4.97 -9.52
CA TYR A 25 -6.50 -5.90 -8.48
C TYR A 25 -6.11 -7.34 -8.81
N ASP A 26 -6.30 -7.78 -10.04
CA ASP A 26 -5.94 -9.13 -10.47
C ASP A 26 -4.42 -9.37 -10.36
N ALA A 27 -3.62 -8.39 -10.79
CA ALA A 27 -2.16 -8.45 -10.63
C ALA A 27 -1.76 -8.48 -9.15
N ALA A 28 -2.45 -7.72 -8.30
CA ALA A 28 -2.19 -7.71 -6.87
C ALA A 28 -2.46 -9.07 -6.22
N LEU A 29 -3.53 -9.76 -6.59
CA LEU A 29 -3.83 -11.10 -6.10
C LEU A 29 -2.77 -12.12 -6.53
N VAL A 30 -2.34 -12.08 -7.77
CA VAL A 30 -1.27 -12.96 -8.29
C VAL A 30 0.03 -12.73 -7.51
N GLN A 31 0.41 -11.47 -7.35
CA GLN A 31 1.62 -11.10 -6.63
C GLN A 31 1.53 -11.49 -5.14
N ALA A 32 0.39 -11.26 -4.50
CA ALA A 32 0.17 -11.61 -3.11
C ALA A 32 0.31 -13.12 -2.86
N LYS A 33 -0.22 -13.94 -3.77
CA LYS A 33 -0.09 -15.39 -3.71
C LYS A 33 1.36 -15.84 -3.85
N LYS A 34 2.10 -15.24 -4.77
CA LYS A 34 3.52 -15.53 -5.02
C LYS A 34 4.39 -15.12 -3.83
N GLU A 35 4.15 -13.97 -3.24
CA GLU A 35 4.93 -13.41 -2.14
C GLU A 35 4.40 -13.78 -0.75
N LYS A 36 3.29 -14.51 -0.68
CA LYS A 36 2.62 -14.88 0.57
C LYS A 36 2.23 -13.68 1.42
N LYS A 37 1.63 -12.69 0.77
CA LYS A 37 1.13 -11.46 1.39
C LYS A 37 -0.37 -11.35 1.23
N ASN A 38 -0.98 -10.44 1.99
CA ASN A 38 -2.36 -10.02 1.79
C ASN A 38 -2.41 -8.83 0.82
N VAL A 39 -3.57 -8.52 0.30
CA VAL A 39 -3.80 -7.37 -0.57
C VAL A 39 -4.44 -6.25 0.22
N MET A 40 -3.92 -5.04 0.09
CA MET A 40 -4.53 -3.81 0.59
C MET A 40 -5.13 -3.05 -0.59
N VAL A 41 -6.45 -2.99 -0.64
CA VAL A 41 -7.17 -2.22 -1.67
C VAL A 41 -7.56 -0.87 -1.11
N MET A 42 -7.16 0.20 -1.77
CA MET A 42 -7.63 1.55 -1.47
C MET A 42 -8.58 2.01 -2.56
N LEU A 43 -9.85 2.14 -2.22
CA LEU A 43 -10.84 2.79 -3.09
C LEU A 43 -10.79 4.29 -2.86
N SER A 44 -10.54 5.04 -3.89
CA SER A 44 -10.43 6.50 -3.82
C SER A 44 -11.05 7.17 -5.04
N ARG A 45 -11.04 8.49 -5.06
CA ARG A 45 -11.47 9.31 -6.19
C ARG A 45 -10.73 10.63 -6.19
N GLU A 46 -10.73 11.28 -7.33
CA GLU A 46 -10.21 12.63 -7.47
C GLU A 46 -11.03 13.62 -6.63
N GLY A 47 -10.36 14.61 -6.04
CA GLY A 47 -11.03 15.62 -5.21
C GLY A 47 -11.51 15.11 -3.84
N CYS A 48 -10.93 14.04 -3.33
CA CYS A 48 -11.25 13.45 -2.05
C CYS A 48 -10.24 13.91 -0.98
N PRO A 49 -10.61 14.79 -0.04
CA PRO A 49 -9.67 15.29 0.97
C PRO A 49 -9.08 14.19 1.87
N GLY A 50 -9.88 13.21 2.26
CA GLY A 50 -9.40 12.07 3.06
C GLY A 50 -8.42 11.19 2.30
N CYS A 51 -8.60 11.03 0.98
CA CYS A 51 -7.66 10.30 0.13
C CYS A 51 -6.32 11.04 0.03
N GLU A 52 -6.36 12.36 -0.17
CA GLU A 52 -5.17 13.21 -0.22
C GLU A 52 -4.40 13.16 1.10
N TYR A 53 -5.10 13.22 2.23
CA TYR A 53 -4.48 13.09 3.55
C TYR A 53 -3.75 11.76 3.71
N MET A 54 -4.35 10.65 3.28
CA MET A 54 -3.69 9.34 3.31
C MET A 54 -2.43 9.33 2.44
N GLU A 55 -2.52 9.85 1.23
CA GLU A 55 -1.41 9.88 0.27
C GLU A 55 -0.29 10.83 0.69
N ASP A 56 -0.63 12.03 1.15
CA ASP A 56 0.34 13.11 1.42
C ASP A 56 0.94 13.03 2.84
N VAL A 57 0.25 12.41 3.78
CA VAL A 57 0.69 12.36 5.18
C VAL A 57 0.95 10.92 5.64
N VAL A 58 -0.06 10.07 5.63
CA VAL A 58 0.03 8.73 6.23
C VAL A 58 0.98 7.83 5.45
N PHE A 59 0.84 7.79 4.13
CA PHE A 59 1.68 6.94 3.27
C PHE A 59 3.11 7.49 3.07
N GLU A 60 3.38 8.72 3.46
CA GLU A 60 4.74 9.29 3.49
C GLU A 60 5.52 8.94 4.75
N GLU A 61 4.85 8.38 5.76
CA GLU A 61 5.50 7.92 6.98
C GLU A 61 6.29 6.64 6.71
N PRO A 62 7.63 6.63 6.93
CA PRO A 62 8.48 5.47 6.62
C PRO A 62 8.03 4.17 7.29
N ALA A 63 7.53 4.23 8.52
CA ALA A 63 7.04 3.05 9.23
C ALA A 63 5.78 2.46 8.58
N ILE A 64 4.91 3.31 8.05
CA ILE A 64 3.70 2.89 7.32
C ILE A 64 4.09 2.26 5.98
N GLU A 65 4.93 2.92 5.21
CA GLU A 65 5.43 2.39 3.92
C GLU A 65 6.08 1.02 4.09
N ASP A 66 6.95 0.90 5.08
CA ASP A 66 7.65 -0.36 5.37
C ASP A 66 6.67 -1.48 5.75
N THR A 67 5.71 -1.18 6.62
CA THR A 67 4.70 -2.16 7.06
C THR A 67 3.83 -2.60 5.88
N ILE A 68 3.39 -1.69 5.03
CA ILE A 68 2.60 -2.01 3.83
C ILE A 68 3.43 -2.89 2.89
N ASN A 69 4.64 -2.46 2.53
CA ASN A 69 5.46 -3.16 1.55
C ASN A 69 5.89 -4.56 2.02
N LYS A 70 6.09 -4.74 3.32
CA LYS A 70 6.46 -6.07 3.88
C LYS A 70 5.30 -7.04 3.98
N GLY A 71 4.11 -6.56 4.33
CA GLY A 71 2.97 -7.42 4.66
C GLY A 71 1.88 -7.48 3.60
N PHE A 72 1.87 -6.55 2.67
CA PHE A 72 0.76 -6.37 1.74
C PHE A 72 1.25 -6.11 0.32
N VAL A 73 0.39 -6.43 -0.62
CA VAL A 73 0.46 -5.91 -2.00
C VAL A 73 -0.62 -4.84 -2.10
N PRO A 74 -0.25 -3.56 -2.16
CA PRO A 74 -1.23 -2.49 -2.24
C PRO A 74 -1.71 -2.29 -3.68
N VAL A 75 -2.99 -2.00 -3.84
CA VAL A 75 -3.58 -1.61 -5.11
C VAL A 75 -4.54 -0.43 -4.89
N HIS A 76 -4.45 0.55 -5.76
CA HIS A 76 -5.24 1.76 -5.74
C HIS A 76 -6.30 1.69 -6.85
N ILE A 77 -7.56 1.83 -6.50
CA ILE A 77 -8.68 1.77 -7.44
C ILE A 77 -9.44 3.10 -7.38
N ASP A 78 -9.54 3.77 -8.52
CA ASP A 78 -10.35 4.97 -8.67
C ASP A 78 -11.80 4.57 -8.90
N THR A 79 -12.69 4.97 -7.98
CA THR A 79 -14.10 4.57 -8.03
C THR A 79 -14.85 5.14 -9.23
N GLN A 80 -14.32 6.17 -9.87
CA GLN A 80 -14.95 6.82 -11.02
C GLN A 80 -14.37 6.36 -12.37
N LYS A 81 -13.12 5.90 -12.39
CA LYS A 81 -12.39 5.54 -13.62
C LYS A 81 -12.17 4.05 -13.78
N ASP A 82 -12.03 3.32 -12.69
CA ASP A 82 -11.67 1.91 -12.71
C ASP A 82 -12.88 1.02 -12.43
N LYS A 83 -12.81 -0.22 -12.90
CA LYS A 83 -13.78 -1.23 -12.51
C LYS A 83 -13.53 -1.64 -11.06
N ILE A 84 -14.58 -1.55 -10.24
CA ILE A 84 -14.48 -1.99 -8.84
C ILE A 84 -14.69 -3.51 -8.80
N PRO A 85 -13.75 -4.26 -8.17
CA PRO A 85 -13.90 -5.71 -8.03
C PRO A 85 -15.19 -6.07 -7.30
N ALA A 86 -15.83 -7.17 -7.72
CA ALA A 86 -17.06 -7.65 -7.11
C ALA A 86 -16.89 -7.87 -5.60
N GLY A 87 -17.86 -7.39 -4.84
CA GLY A 87 -17.87 -7.54 -3.38
C GLY A 87 -17.06 -6.51 -2.60
N LEU A 88 -16.35 -5.61 -3.26
CA LEU A 88 -15.66 -4.50 -2.62
C LEU A 88 -16.53 -3.25 -2.60
N GLY A 89 -17.43 -3.19 -1.62
CA GLY A 89 -18.34 -2.07 -1.46
C GLY A 89 -17.68 -0.84 -0.83
N TYR A 90 -18.34 0.31 -0.99
CA TYR A 90 -17.95 1.54 -0.33
C TYR A 90 -19.17 2.46 -0.18
N ILE A 91 -19.12 3.30 0.87
CA ILE A 91 -20.13 4.36 1.09
C ILE A 91 -19.54 5.69 0.66
N GLY A 92 -18.24 5.86 0.88
CA GLY A 92 -17.47 7.03 0.53
C GLY A 92 -16.00 6.66 0.33
N THR A 93 -15.16 7.66 0.10
CA THR A 93 -13.72 7.47 -0.10
C THR A 93 -12.93 8.25 0.94
N PRO A 94 -11.75 7.78 1.34
CA PRO A 94 -11.19 6.47 0.98
C PRO A 94 -11.92 5.32 1.70
N THR A 95 -11.92 4.14 1.10
CA THR A 95 -12.33 2.90 1.74
C THR A 95 -11.23 1.86 1.51
N PHE A 96 -10.82 1.20 2.57
CA PHE A 96 -9.78 0.17 2.52
C PHE A 96 -10.41 -1.21 2.67
N HIS A 97 -10.03 -2.12 1.78
CA HIS A 97 -10.33 -3.54 1.92
C HIS A 97 -9.04 -4.32 2.05
N PHE A 98 -8.99 -5.20 3.02
CA PHE A 98 -7.87 -6.11 3.22
C PHE A 98 -8.33 -7.51 2.83
N ILE A 99 -7.65 -8.08 1.85
CA ILE A 99 -8.05 -9.31 1.17
C ILE A 99 -6.91 -10.31 1.28
N SER A 100 -7.22 -11.60 1.54
CA SER A 100 -6.21 -12.64 1.51
C SER A 100 -5.75 -12.92 0.07
N ALA A 101 -4.63 -13.59 -0.08
CA ALA A 101 -4.13 -14.02 -1.40
C ALA A 101 -5.11 -14.95 -2.13
N LYS A 102 -6.07 -15.54 -1.41
CA LYS A 102 -7.13 -16.39 -1.97
C LYS A 102 -8.39 -15.60 -2.34
N GLY A 103 -8.40 -14.28 -2.13
CA GLY A 103 -9.55 -13.43 -2.39
C GLY A 103 -10.56 -13.35 -1.25
N GLU A 104 -10.24 -13.86 -0.07
CA GLU A 104 -11.12 -13.80 1.10
C GLU A 104 -11.06 -12.42 1.76
N LYS A 105 -12.19 -11.88 2.16
CA LYS A 105 -12.27 -10.60 2.86
C LYS A 105 -11.82 -10.76 4.31
N LEU A 106 -10.77 -10.02 4.69
CA LEU A 106 -10.21 -10.06 6.04
C LEU A 106 -10.69 -8.90 6.91
N LYS A 107 -10.73 -7.70 6.34
CA LYS A 107 -11.12 -6.48 7.05
C LYS A 107 -11.51 -5.38 6.07
N ARG A 108 -12.38 -4.49 6.54
CA ARG A 108 -12.74 -3.26 5.85
C ARG A 108 -12.58 -2.08 6.80
N HIS A 109 -12.07 -0.97 6.29
CA HIS A 109 -12.02 0.28 7.02
C HIS A 109 -12.55 1.42 6.15
N ASP A 110 -13.60 2.08 6.61
CA ASP A 110 -14.19 3.22 5.92
C ASP A 110 -13.57 4.53 6.41
N GLY A 111 -13.16 5.37 5.49
CA GLY A 111 -12.55 6.66 5.76
C GLY A 111 -11.05 6.63 5.93
N GLY A 112 -10.46 7.82 6.13
CA GLY A 112 -9.05 7.96 6.46
C GLY A 112 -8.77 7.60 7.92
N ALA A 113 -7.50 7.56 8.26
CA ALA A 113 -7.02 7.36 9.63
C ALA A 113 -5.68 8.06 9.79
N ASN A 114 -5.40 8.56 10.99
CA ASN A 114 -4.09 9.10 11.30
C ASN A 114 -3.03 7.97 11.37
N ILE A 115 -1.76 8.35 11.44
CA ILE A 115 -0.65 7.40 11.42
C ILE A 115 -0.76 6.31 12.50
N PRO A 116 -0.94 6.63 13.80
CA PRO A 116 -1.07 5.58 14.81
C PRO A 116 -2.26 4.65 14.60
N THR A 117 -3.40 5.21 14.21
CA THR A 117 -4.62 4.44 13.97
C THR A 117 -4.45 3.52 12.76
N PHE A 118 -3.89 4.03 11.68
CA PHE A 118 -3.67 3.20 10.47
C PHE A 118 -2.63 2.10 10.71
N MET A 119 -1.57 2.38 11.46
CA MET A 119 -0.62 1.36 11.89
C MET A 119 -1.31 0.26 12.69
N GLY A 120 -2.20 0.62 13.60
CA GLY A 120 -3.01 -0.34 14.36
C GLY A 120 -3.89 -1.22 13.46
N ILE A 121 -4.49 -0.63 12.44
CA ILE A 121 -5.28 -1.37 11.45
C ILE A 121 -4.40 -2.39 10.71
N LEU A 122 -3.26 -1.95 10.17
CA LEU A 122 -2.32 -2.83 9.47
C LEU A 122 -1.86 -3.99 10.34
N ASN A 123 -1.50 -3.71 11.59
CA ASN A 123 -1.03 -4.72 12.53
C ASN A 123 -2.13 -5.69 12.99
N SER A 124 -3.40 -5.33 12.84
CA SER A 124 -4.54 -6.18 13.18
C SER A 124 -4.82 -7.26 12.13
N ILE A 125 -4.26 -7.13 10.92
CA ILE A 125 -4.46 -8.08 9.83
C ILE A 125 -3.49 -9.24 10.05
N LYS A 126 -4.01 -10.41 10.35
CA LYS A 126 -3.21 -11.62 10.54
C LYS A 126 -2.81 -12.20 9.18
N LYS A 127 -1.57 -12.65 9.14
CA LYS A 127 -1.05 -13.40 7.99
C LYS A 127 -1.74 -14.75 7.83
#